data_c68d8a09d1d08c0e328b6728377a5797
#
_entry.id   c68d8a09d1d08c0e328b6728377a5797
#
_cell.length_a   1.000
_cell.length_b   1.000
_cell.length_c   1.000
_cell.angle_alpha   90.00
_cell.angle_beta   90.00
_cell.angle_gamma   90.00
#
_symmetry.space_group_name_H-M   'P 1'
#
loop_
_entity.id
_entity.type
_entity.pdbx_description
1 polymer ?
#
loop_
_entity_poly.entity_id
_entity_poly.type
_entity_poly.pdbx_seq_one_letter_code
_entity_poly.pdbx_strand_id
1 'polypeptide(L)'
;MNKRKNNNSSLKIAVLGHKTIPSRQGGIEIVVEELTVRMAKLGHKITVYNRSGHHVSGKEFDEKKLKEYKGIRMKYVPTIDKKGLAAMSASFFAAVAAAFGKYDVVHFHAEGPCAMLWLPKLFGKRCIATVHGECEIIWTTREKPDFMRVCAA
;
A
#
# COMPACT_ATOMS: atom_id res chain seq x y z
N MET A 1 30.26 21.55 -13.32
CA MET A 1 28.79 21.54 -13.27
C MET A 1 28.28 20.15 -13.62
N ASN A 2 27.96 19.36 -12.61
CA ASN A 2 27.56 17.94 -12.80
C ASN A 2 26.05 17.90 -13.03
N LYS A 3 25.61 17.76 -14.30
CA LYS A 3 24.20 17.54 -14.65
C LYS A 3 23.78 16.19 -14.07
N ARG A 4 23.12 16.19 -12.90
CA ARG A 4 22.39 15.02 -12.43
C ARG A 4 21.38 14.67 -13.52
N LYS A 5 21.62 13.59 -14.26
CA LYS A 5 20.61 12.96 -15.12
C LYS A 5 19.44 12.58 -14.22
N ASN A 6 18.37 13.36 -14.25
CA ASN A 6 17.08 12.93 -13.72
C ASN A 6 16.60 11.76 -14.57
N ASN A 7 17.06 10.56 -14.26
CA ASN A 7 16.42 9.34 -14.73
C ASN A 7 15.09 9.21 -13.96
N ASN A 8 14.10 9.94 -14.44
CA ASN A 8 12.72 9.83 -13.93
C ASN A 8 12.12 8.52 -14.47
N SER A 9 12.69 7.39 -14.05
CA SER A 9 12.18 6.08 -14.42
C SER A 9 10.85 5.88 -13.70
N SER A 10 9.75 5.78 -14.47
CA SER A 10 8.44 5.47 -13.97
C SER A 10 8.45 4.12 -13.24
N LEU A 11 8.18 4.13 -11.95
CA LEU A 11 8.09 2.92 -11.12
C LEU A 11 6.66 2.38 -11.12
N LYS A 12 6.54 1.06 -11.04
CA LYS A 12 5.28 0.36 -10.80
C LYS A 12 5.18 0.02 -9.33
N ILE A 13 4.25 0.67 -8.63
CA ILE A 13 4.13 0.59 -7.18
C ILE A 13 2.79 -0.05 -6.83
N ALA A 14 2.84 -1.12 -6.02
CA ALA A 14 1.68 -1.69 -5.37
C ALA A 14 1.54 -1.11 -3.97
N VAL A 15 0.35 -0.65 -3.59
CA VAL A 15 0.05 -0.10 -2.26
C VAL A 15 -1.04 -0.93 -1.62
N LEU A 16 -0.82 -1.35 -0.39
CA LEU A 16 -1.73 -2.22 0.35
C LEU A 16 -1.66 -1.97 1.86
N GLY A 17 -2.65 -2.49 2.61
CA GLY A 17 -2.68 -2.41 4.07
C GLY A 17 -3.75 -1.48 4.64
N HIS A 18 -4.25 -0.53 3.86
CA HIS A 18 -5.41 0.31 4.20
C HIS A 18 -6.74 -0.46 3.97
N LYS A 19 -7.87 0.14 4.36
CA LYS A 19 -9.19 -0.47 4.12
C LYS A 19 -9.61 -0.26 2.66
N THR A 20 -9.95 0.97 2.31
CA THR A 20 -10.37 1.33 0.95
C THR A 20 -10.08 2.81 0.69
N ILE A 21 -9.72 3.15 -0.55
CA ILE A 21 -9.68 4.52 -1.05
C ILE A 21 -10.51 4.61 -2.35
N PRO A 22 -11.12 5.75 -2.68
CA PRO A 22 -11.18 6.96 -1.86
C PRO A 22 -12.03 6.77 -0.60
N SER A 23 -11.60 7.33 0.52
CA SER A 23 -12.35 7.31 1.78
C SER A 23 -11.99 8.53 2.64
N ARG A 24 -12.98 9.04 3.35
CA ARG A 24 -12.80 10.13 4.32
C ARG A 24 -12.94 9.66 5.77
N GLN A 25 -13.03 8.34 5.99
CA GLN A 25 -13.38 7.76 7.28
C GLN A 25 -12.18 7.32 8.14
N GLY A 26 -10.95 7.56 7.70
CA GLY A 26 -9.77 7.15 8.46
C GLY A 26 -8.54 7.96 8.09
N GLY A 27 -7.68 8.22 9.06
CA GLY A 27 -6.43 8.96 8.85
C GLY A 27 -5.51 8.23 7.87
N ILE A 28 -5.39 6.92 7.99
CA ILE A 28 -4.55 6.09 7.10
C ILE A 28 -5.04 6.18 5.66
N GLU A 29 -6.36 6.10 5.44
CA GLU A 29 -6.98 6.15 4.11
C GLU A 29 -6.71 7.50 3.44
N ILE A 30 -6.81 8.60 4.18
CA ILE A 30 -6.52 9.95 3.69
C ILE A 30 -5.05 10.07 3.30
N VAL A 31 -4.13 9.60 4.14
CA VAL A 31 -2.68 9.63 3.84
C VAL A 31 -2.36 8.77 2.61
N VAL A 32 -2.92 7.57 2.52
CA VAL A 32 -2.71 6.67 1.37
C VAL A 32 -3.25 7.30 0.09
N GLU A 33 -4.44 7.91 0.12
CA GLU A 33 -5.02 8.60 -1.05
C GLU A 33 -4.11 9.73 -1.51
N GLU A 34 -3.74 10.65 -0.60
CA GLU A 34 -2.91 11.80 -0.93
C GLU A 34 -1.53 11.39 -1.48
N LEU A 35 -0.89 10.42 -0.82
CA LEU A 35 0.40 9.91 -1.23
C LEU A 35 0.35 9.28 -2.64
N THR A 36 -0.62 8.40 -2.86
CA THR A 36 -0.75 7.67 -4.13
C THR A 36 -1.11 8.58 -5.29
N VAL A 37 -1.98 9.59 -5.06
CA VAL A 37 -2.30 10.62 -6.06
C VAL A 37 -1.07 11.45 -6.42
N ARG A 38 -0.26 11.85 -5.43
CA ARG A 38 0.98 12.60 -5.67
C ARG A 38 2.00 11.76 -6.44
N MET A 39 2.19 10.49 -6.08
CA MET A 39 3.08 9.59 -6.82
C MET A 39 2.60 9.36 -8.26
N ALA A 40 1.29 9.25 -8.50
CA ALA A 40 0.74 9.13 -9.85
C ALA A 40 1.00 10.42 -10.67
N LYS A 41 0.85 11.61 -10.07
CA LYS A 41 1.19 12.89 -10.71
C LYS A 41 2.68 13.02 -11.05
N LEU A 42 3.56 12.36 -10.30
CA LEU A 42 4.99 12.28 -10.59
C LEU A 42 5.34 11.29 -11.72
N GLY A 43 4.33 10.63 -12.32
CA GLY A 43 4.50 9.73 -13.45
C GLY A 43 4.69 8.26 -13.06
N HIS A 44 4.54 7.89 -11.80
CA HIS A 44 4.59 6.48 -11.36
C HIS A 44 3.27 5.76 -11.65
N LYS A 45 3.36 4.45 -11.94
CA LYS A 45 2.19 3.59 -12.15
C LYS A 45 1.75 2.96 -10.83
N ILE A 46 0.72 3.51 -10.24
CA ILE A 46 0.23 3.10 -8.93
C ILE A 46 -0.91 2.10 -9.07
N THR A 47 -0.85 1.02 -8.31
CA THR A 47 -1.95 0.07 -8.11
C THR A 47 -2.24 -0.05 -6.63
N VAL A 48 -3.47 0.22 -6.25
CA VAL A 48 -3.93 0.17 -4.86
C VAL A 48 -4.80 -1.07 -4.67
N TYR A 49 -4.58 -1.81 -3.59
CA TYR A 49 -5.35 -2.99 -3.22
C TYR A 49 -6.31 -2.66 -2.08
N ASN A 50 -7.56 -2.43 -2.44
CA ASN A 50 -8.66 -2.19 -1.51
C ASN A 50 -9.22 -3.50 -0.96
N ARG A 51 -9.79 -3.48 0.23
CA ARG A 51 -10.55 -4.61 0.78
C ARG A 51 -11.91 -4.69 0.09
N SER A 52 -12.38 -5.92 -0.19
CA SER A 52 -13.70 -6.19 -0.78
C SER A 52 -14.68 -6.70 0.29
N GLY A 53 -14.75 -6.10 1.45
CA GLY A 53 -15.70 -6.44 2.50
C GLY A 53 -16.79 -5.37 2.65
N HIS A 54 -17.92 -5.75 3.25
CA HIS A 54 -18.94 -4.79 3.61
C HIS A 54 -18.37 -3.79 4.64
N HIS A 55 -18.65 -2.51 4.46
CA HIS A 55 -18.35 -1.51 5.46
C HIS A 55 -19.08 -1.85 6.77
N VAL A 56 -18.38 -1.74 7.89
CA VAL A 56 -18.95 -1.88 9.24
C VAL A 56 -20.09 -0.86 9.48
N SER A 57 -20.18 0.16 8.65
CA SER A 57 -21.18 1.24 8.70
C SER A 57 -22.46 1.01 7.88
N GLY A 58 -22.68 -0.21 7.34
CA GLY A 58 -23.91 -0.55 6.63
C GLY A 58 -23.78 -0.56 5.10
N LYS A 59 -24.73 -1.26 4.45
CA LYS A 59 -24.80 -1.49 3.00
C LYS A 59 -24.96 -0.22 2.15
N GLU A 60 -25.24 0.93 2.74
CA GLU A 60 -25.44 2.20 2.04
C GLU A 60 -24.15 2.83 1.51
N PHE A 61 -23.00 2.35 1.97
CA PHE A 61 -21.66 2.80 1.55
C PHE A 61 -20.93 1.80 0.66
N ASP A 62 -21.60 0.84 0.04
CA ASP A 62 -21.05 0.03 -1.06
C ASP A 62 -20.86 0.94 -2.28
N GLU A 63 -19.88 1.81 -2.21
CA GLU A 63 -19.42 2.63 -3.32
C GLU A 63 -19.07 1.69 -4.48
N LYS A 64 -19.57 2.03 -5.68
CA LYS A 64 -19.25 1.31 -6.92
C LYS A 64 -17.75 1.03 -6.96
N LYS A 65 -17.37 -0.23 -7.04
CA LYS A 65 -15.96 -0.64 -7.15
C LYS A 65 -15.33 0.03 -8.34
N LEU A 66 -14.59 1.10 -8.09
CA LEU A 66 -13.90 1.87 -9.12
C LEU A 66 -12.72 1.06 -9.65
N LYS A 67 -12.57 1.00 -10.96
CA LYS A 67 -11.38 0.38 -11.59
C LYS A 67 -10.18 1.32 -11.59
N GLU A 68 -10.46 2.63 -11.62
CA GLU A 68 -9.47 3.69 -11.64
C GLU A 68 -9.97 4.93 -10.89
N TYR A 69 -9.05 5.61 -10.20
CA TYR A 69 -9.33 6.84 -9.48
C TYR A 69 -8.11 7.77 -9.54
N LYS A 70 -8.27 8.98 -10.08
CA LYS A 70 -7.20 10.00 -10.21
C LYS A 70 -5.87 9.45 -10.77
N GLY A 71 -5.92 8.58 -11.80
CA GLY A 71 -4.75 7.96 -12.40
C GLY A 71 -4.17 6.77 -11.62
N ILE A 72 -4.86 6.31 -10.59
CA ILE A 72 -4.49 5.16 -9.77
C ILE A 72 -5.36 3.98 -10.16
N ARG A 73 -4.73 2.83 -10.46
CA ARG A 73 -5.45 1.58 -10.70
C ARG A 73 -5.94 1.00 -9.38
N MET A 74 -7.22 0.69 -9.30
CA MET A 74 -7.86 0.09 -8.13
C MET A 74 -8.05 -1.41 -8.32
N LYS A 75 -7.64 -2.20 -7.35
CA LYS A 75 -7.91 -3.64 -7.26
C LYS A 75 -8.57 -3.95 -5.92
N TYR A 76 -9.42 -4.96 -5.91
CA TYR A 76 -10.13 -5.38 -4.70
C TYR A 76 -9.73 -6.81 -4.37
N VAL A 77 -9.37 -7.05 -3.12
CA VAL A 77 -8.95 -8.38 -2.64
C VAL A 77 -10.01 -8.97 -1.73
N PRO A 78 -10.19 -10.30 -1.75
CA PRO A 78 -11.11 -10.98 -0.85
C PRO A 78 -10.78 -10.64 0.60
N THR A 79 -11.84 -10.49 1.41
CA THR A 79 -11.72 -10.16 2.84
C THR A 79 -12.64 -11.10 3.61
N ILE A 80 -12.14 -11.71 4.66
CA ILE A 80 -12.93 -12.51 5.58
C ILE A 80 -13.52 -11.59 6.63
N ASP A 81 -14.84 -11.33 6.58
CA ASP A 81 -15.54 -10.38 7.45
C ASP A 81 -15.73 -10.92 8.88
N LYS A 82 -14.64 -11.31 9.53
CA LYS A 82 -14.61 -11.65 10.96
C LYS A 82 -13.72 -10.64 11.69
N LYS A 83 -14.16 -10.23 12.90
CA LYS A 83 -13.44 -9.28 13.76
C LYS A 83 -11.98 -9.73 13.92
N GLY A 84 -11.03 -8.87 13.58
CA GLY A 84 -9.59 -9.15 13.62
C GLY A 84 -9.01 -9.86 12.39
N LEU A 85 -9.78 -10.69 11.68
CA LEU A 85 -9.28 -11.44 10.51
C LEU A 85 -9.40 -10.67 9.19
N ALA A 86 -10.27 -9.68 9.10
CA ALA A 86 -10.50 -8.92 7.88
C ALA A 86 -9.23 -8.19 7.39
N ALA A 87 -8.47 -7.58 8.30
CA ALA A 87 -7.22 -6.93 7.97
C ALA A 87 -6.15 -7.92 7.52
N MET A 88 -6.01 -9.02 8.25
CA MET A 88 -4.99 -10.05 7.98
C MET A 88 -5.24 -10.77 6.66
N SER A 89 -6.49 -11.23 6.41
CA SER A 89 -6.84 -11.92 5.17
C SER A 89 -6.68 -11.03 3.94
N ALA A 90 -7.19 -9.80 3.99
CA ALA A 90 -7.02 -8.85 2.89
C ALA A 90 -5.54 -8.56 2.61
N SER A 91 -4.74 -8.40 3.66
CA SER A 91 -3.30 -8.15 3.54
C SER A 91 -2.57 -9.34 2.94
N PHE A 92 -2.93 -10.56 3.33
CA PHE A 92 -2.37 -11.78 2.77
C PHE A 92 -2.67 -11.88 1.26
N PHE A 93 -3.94 -11.78 0.85
CA PHE A 93 -4.30 -11.85 -0.57
C PHE A 93 -3.68 -10.71 -1.38
N ALA A 94 -3.61 -9.50 -0.83
CA ALA A 94 -2.95 -8.38 -1.48
C ALA A 94 -1.44 -8.61 -1.63
N ALA A 95 -0.77 -9.14 -0.59
CA ALA A 95 0.65 -9.44 -0.62
C ALA A 95 0.97 -10.54 -1.65
N VAL A 96 0.15 -11.62 -1.71
CA VAL A 96 0.27 -12.66 -2.75
C VAL A 96 0.12 -12.05 -4.14
N ALA A 97 -0.95 -11.28 -4.38
CA ALA A 97 -1.19 -10.64 -5.67
C ALA A 97 -0.07 -9.66 -6.06
N ALA A 98 0.52 -8.95 -5.09
CA ALA A 98 1.65 -8.07 -5.31
C ALA A 98 2.96 -8.84 -5.60
N ALA A 99 3.18 -9.98 -4.92
CA ALA A 99 4.35 -10.83 -5.12
C ALA A 99 4.45 -11.34 -6.57
N PHE A 100 3.32 -11.85 -7.10
CA PHE A 100 3.25 -12.32 -8.49
C PHE A 100 3.03 -11.19 -9.51
N GLY A 101 2.70 -9.98 -9.05
CA GLY A 101 2.51 -8.83 -9.92
C GLY A 101 3.83 -8.27 -10.49
N LYS A 102 3.73 -7.55 -11.61
CA LYS A 102 4.88 -6.85 -12.23
C LYS A 102 5.09 -5.48 -11.56
N TYR A 103 5.46 -5.47 -10.28
CA TYR A 103 5.74 -4.27 -9.49
C TYR A 103 7.23 -4.17 -9.18
N ASP A 104 7.73 -2.93 -9.13
CA ASP A 104 9.10 -2.61 -8.72
C ASP A 104 9.18 -2.42 -7.21
N VAL A 105 8.09 -1.88 -6.62
CA VAL A 105 7.98 -1.59 -5.18
C VAL A 105 6.62 -2.06 -4.67
N VAL A 106 6.60 -2.63 -3.48
CA VAL A 106 5.39 -2.95 -2.73
C VAL A 106 5.41 -2.16 -1.42
N HIS A 107 4.43 -1.28 -1.26
CA HIS A 107 4.32 -0.37 -0.13
C HIS A 107 3.19 -0.81 0.80
N PHE A 108 3.55 -1.17 2.01
CA PHE A 108 2.64 -1.58 3.07
C PHE A 108 2.31 -0.40 3.98
N HIS A 109 1.04 -0.26 4.32
CA HIS A 109 0.56 0.70 5.31
C HIS A 109 -0.11 -0.05 6.47
N ALA A 110 0.12 0.43 7.69
CA ALA A 110 -0.31 -0.14 8.97
C ALA A 110 0.48 -1.37 9.45
N GLU A 111 0.49 -1.58 10.77
CA GLU A 111 1.30 -2.60 11.45
C GLU A 111 0.92 -4.03 11.07
N GLY A 112 -0.36 -4.38 11.13
CA GLY A 112 -0.83 -5.73 10.84
C GLY A 112 -0.44 -6.23 9.45
N PRO A 113 -0.69 -5.47 8.38
CA PRO A 113 -0.26 -5.79 7.02
C PRO A 113 1.25 -5.96 6.86
N CYS A 114 2.07 -5.27 7.65
CA CYS A 114 3.54 -5.39 7.60
C CYS A 114 4.03 -6.80 7.95
N ALA A 115 3.26 -7.59 8.71
CA ALA A 115 3.56 -8.99 8.97
C ALA A 115 3.63 -9.83 7.69
N MET A 116 3.02 -9.39 6.58
CA MET A 116 3.05 -10.10 5.28
C MET A 116 4.15 -9.60 4.33
N LEU A 117 5.01 -8.71 4.77
CA LEU A 117 6.07 -8.08 3.98
C LEU A 117 7.08 -9.11 3.42
N TRP A 118 7.30 -10.20 4.15
CA TRP A 118 8.21 -11.27 3.72
C TRP A 118 7.78 -11.94 2.42
N LEU A 119 6.49 -12.00 2.13
CA LEU A 119 5.93 -12.64 0.93
C LEU A 119 6.46 -11.99 -0.37
N PRO A 120 6.20 -10.71 -0.69
CA PRO A 120 6.75 -10.09 -1.89
C PRO A 120 8.28 -10.03 -1.87
N LYS A 121 8.89 -9.97 -0.68
CA LYS A 121 10.35 -9.97 -0.54
C LYS A 121 10.98 -11.27 -1.04
N LEU A 122 10.36 -12.43 -0.78
CA LEU A 122 10.81 -13.72 -1.31
C LEU A 122 10.83 -13.74 -2.84
N PHE A 123 9.96 -12.97 -3.49
CA PHE A 123 9.90 -12.82 -4.95
C PHE A 123 10.77 -11.66 -5.47
N GLY A 124 11.74 -11.20 -4.69
CA GLY A 124 12.70 -10.18 -5.08
C GLY A 124 12.11 -8.75 -5.21
N LYS A 125 10.92 -8.50 -4.67
CA LYS A 125 10.31 -7.17 -4.68
C LYS A 125 10.96 -6.26 -3.64
N ARG A 126 11.08 -4.97 -3.97
CA ARG A 126 11.44 -3.95 -2.98
C ARG A 126 10.21 -3.67 -2.14
N CYS A 127 10.34 -3.78 -0.82
CA CYS A 127 9.23 -3.54 0.08
C CYS A 127 9.51 -2.31 0.95
N ILE A 128 8.48 -1.49 1.13
CA ILE A 128 8.47 -0.34 2.03
C ILE A 128 7.31 -0.56 3.00
N ALA A 129 7.51 -0.27 4.26
CA ALA A 129 6.45 -0.27 5.26
C ALA A 129 6.36 1.11 5.92
N THR A 130 5.14 1.65 5.99
CA THR A 130 4.82 2.84 6.77
C THR A 130 3.87 2.45 7.88
N VAL A 131 4.30 2.61 9.11
CA VAL A 131 3.49 2.39 10.31
C VAL A 131 2.92 3.74 10.73
N HIS A 132 1.60 3.81 10.84
CA HIS A 132 0.88 5.00 11.26
C HIS A 132 0.57 4.89 12.76
N GLY A 133 1.21 5.71 13.57
CA GLY A 133 1.09 5.74 15.02
C GLY A 133 1.97 6.83 15.63
N GLU A 134 2.19 6.82 16.92
CA GLU A 134 3.07 7.78 17.60
C GLU A 134 4.55 7.60 17.25
N CYS A 135 4.89 6.51 16.56
CA CYS A 135 6.23 6.28 15.99
C CYS A 135 6.10 5.87 14.52
N GLU A 136 6.54 6.71 13.59
CA GLU A 136 6.67 6.32 12.19
C GLU A 136 7.96 5.52 11.98
N ILE A 137 7.81 4.21 11.80
CA ILE A 137 8.93 3.34 11.43
C ILE A 137 8.84 3.08 9.92
N ILE A 138 9.80 3.60 9.19
CA ILE A 138 9.93 3.35 7.75
C ILE A 138 10.96 2.23 7.55
N TRP A 139 10.49 1.07 7.08
CA TRP A 139 11.36 -0.03 6.72
C TRP A 139 11.63 -0.02 5.21
N THR A 140 12.89 0.12 4.83
CA THR A 140 13.30 -0.06 3.43
C THR A 140 14.27 -1.24 3.34
N THR A 141 14.01 -2.18 2.43
CA THR A 141 14.73 -3.46 2.33
C THR A 141 15.64 -3.49 1.11
N ARG A 142 16.49 -2.49 0.90
CA ARG A 142 17.43 -2.57 -0.23
C ARG A 142 18.88 -2.82 0.16
N GLU A 143 19.29 -2.60 1.39
CA GLU A 143 20.67 -2.89 1.82
C GLU A 143 20.67 -3.71 3.09
N LYS A 144 21.73 -4.47 3.30
CA LYS A 144 22.01 -5.40 4.40
C LYS A 144 21.28 -5.14 5.74
N PRO A 145 21.05 -6.15 6.58
CA PRO A 145 20.09 -6.13 7.69
C PRO A 145 20.39 -5.14 8.84
N ASP A 146 21.20 -4.14 8.62
CA ASP A 146 21.83 -3.39 9.70
C ASP A 146 21.25 -1.99 9.97
N PHE A 147 20.10 -1.58 9.42
CA PHE A 147 19.62 -0.26 9.80
C PHE A 147 18.11 -0.07 9.88
N MET A 148 17.67 0.01 11.11
CA MET A 148 16.40 0.58 11.54
C MET A 148 16.59 2.10 11.64
N ARG A 149 16.10 2.87 10.68
CA ARG A 149 16.02 4.33 10.85
C ARG A 149 14.68 4.68 11.44
N VAL A 150 14.69 5.06 12.70
CA VAL A 150 13.57 5.71 13.36
C VAL A 150 13.69 7.19 13.04
N CYS A 151 12.74 7.73 12.27
CA CYS A 151 12.58 9.17 12.16
C CYS A 151 11.57 9.59 13.22
N ALA A 152 12.06 10.08 14.35
CA ALA A 152 11.25 10.85 15.28
C ALA A 152 11.06 12.26 14.68
N ALA A 153 9.80 12.71 14.58
CA ALA A 153 9.46 14.09 14.29
C ALA A 153 9.54 14.91 15.56
#